data_dc07776a204a810914073ccdb5103e45
#
_entry.id   dc07776a204a810914073ccdb5103e45
#
_cell.length_a   1.000
_cell.length_b   1.000
_cell.length_c   1.000
_cell.angle_alpha   90.00
_cell.angle_beta   90.00
_cell.angle_gamma   90.00
#
_symmetry.space_group_name_H-M   'P 1'
#
loop_
_entity.id
_entity.type
_entity.pdbx_description
1 polymer ?
#
loop_
_entity_poly.entity_id
_entity_poly.type
_entity_poly.pdbx_seq_one_letter_code
_entity_poly.pdbx_strand_id
1 'polypeptide(L)'
;SAHGIVAIGALALCKNTSGDNNTAVGFCSLVCNTSGFSNVAVGVCALLNNSTGQENTAVGFKAGIATTTGCGITAVGMCALHNHTEGGDNNAVGMCSQFSTTTGAGNNSMGHKSMELNISGTSNTAIGEQALRRNTTANDNTAVGKEALCGNTTGTNNVALGHKAGKAITTKTYCCIIIST
;
A
#
# COMPACT_ATOMS: atom_id res chain seq x y z
N SER A 1 -20.21 4.90 22.31
CA SER A 1 -19.14 4.15 23.00
C SER A 1 -18.50 3.17 22.02
N ALA A 2 -17.21 3.16 21.95
CA ALA A 2 -16.44 2.21 21.13
C ALA A 2 -16.18 0.91 21.93
N HIS A 3 -16.22 -0.24 21.29
CA HIS A 3 -16.00 -1.56 21.88
C HIS A 3 -14.83 -2.29 21.20
N GLY A 4 -14.22 -3.27 21.92
CA GLY A 4 -13.14 -4.08 21.35
C GLY A 4 -11.85 -3.30 21.05
N ILE A 5 -11.51 -2.31 21.87
CA ILE A 5 -10.37 -1.43 21.64
C ILE A 5 -9.11 -1.91 22.36
N VAL A 6 -8.00 -1.93 21.65
CA VAL A 6 -6.64 -2.05 22.21
C VAL A 6 -5.86 -0.79 21.84
N ALA A 7 -5.45 0.01 22.81
CA ALA A 7 -4.65 1.22 22.60
C ALA A 7 -3.44 1.22 23.55
N ILE A 8 -2.24 1.07 22.98
CA ILE A 8 -0.97 1.01 23.74
C ILE A 8 0.01 2.04 23.16
N GLY A 9 0.34 3.05 23.90
CA GLY A 9 1.24 4.13 23.49
C GLY A 9 0.63 5.52 23.67
N ALA A 10 1.48 6.54 23.75
CA ALA A 10 1.00 7.90 23.89
C ALA A 10 0.19 8.32 22.65
N LEU A 11 -0.99 8.88 22.85
CA LEU A 11 -1.94 9.35 21.86
C LEU A 11 -2.53 8.23 20.94
N ALA A 12 -2.29 6.95 21.22
CA ALA A 12 -2.92 5.87 20.44
C ALA A 12 -4.46 5.98 20.55
N LEU A 13 -5.17 6.00 19.39
CA LEU A 13 -6.64 6.11 19.28
C LEU A 13 -7.27 7.29 20.05
N CYS A 14 -6.53 8.36 20.31
CA CYS A 14 -7.02 9.42 21.20
C CYS A 14 -8.25 10.18 20.70
N LYS A 15 -8.55 10.16 19.39
CA LYS A 15 -9.74 10.78 18.80
C LYS A 15 -10.86 9.78 18.46
N ASN A 16 -10.71 8.50 18.82
CA ASN A 16 -11.73 7.51 18.50
C ASN A 16 -13.02 7.76 19.28
N THR A 17 -14.12 7.96 18.57
CA THR A 17 -15.43 8.25 19.19
C THR A 17 -16.40 7.06 19.11
N SER A 18 -16.46 6.38 17.97
CA SER A 18 -17.41 5.29 17.72
C SER A 18 -16.85 4.10 16.93
N GLY A 19 -15.56 4.14 16.54
CA GLY A 19 -14.94 3.03 15.80
C GLY A 19 -14.69 1.83 16.71
N ASP A 20 -15.29 0.69 16.38
CA ASP A 20 -15.16 -0.57 17.11
C ASP A 20 -13.98 -1.43 16.62
N ASN A 21 -13.54 -2.37 17.47
CA ASN A 21 -12.58 -3.42 17.14
C ASN A 21 -11.25 -2.91 16.57
N ASN A 22 -10.77 -1.76 17.03
CA ASN A 22 -9.50 -1.22 16.61
C ASN A 22 -8.35 -1.62 17.54
N THR A 23 -7.21 -1.98 16.97
CA THR A 23 -5.95 -2.25 17.68
C THR A 23 -4.90 -1.23 17.28
N ALA A 24 -4.41 -0.43 18.22
CA ALA A 24 -3.36 0.57 18.00
C ALA A 24 -2.24 0.39 19.02
N VAL A 25 -1.04 0.07 18.54
CA VAL A 25 0.16 -0.13 19.37
C VAL A 25 1.29 0.74 18.84
N GLY A 26 1.67 1.77 19.56
CA GLY A 26 2.74 2.71 19.21
C GLY A 26 2.37 4.17 19.44
N PHE A 27 3.39 5.02 19.49
CA PHE A 27 3.19 6.47 19.58
C PHE A 27 2.40 6.99 18.38
N CYS A 28 1.31 7.71 18.62
CA CYS A 28 0.44 8.29 17.59
C CYS A 28 -0.14 7.27 16.59
N SER A 29 -0.30 5.99 16.92
CA SER A 29 -1.01 5.05 16.06
C SER A 29 -2.52 5.33 16.06
N LEU A 30 -3.17 5.35 14.86
CA LEU A 30 -4.60 5.64 14.68
C LEU A 30 -5.10 6.92 15.41
N VAL A 31 -4.27 7.93 15.55
CA VAL A 31 -4.62 9.15 16.30
C VAL A 31 -5.90 9.81 15.79
N CYS A 32 -6.05 9.93 14.47
CA CYS A 32 -7.16 10.66 13.86
C CYS A 32 -8.41 9.80 13.62
N ASN A 33 -8.40 8.52 14.02
CA ASN A 33 -9.57 7.66 13.82
C ASN A 33 -10.76 8.21 14.62
N THR A 34 -11.89 8.38 13.96
CA THR A 34 -13.14 8.82 14.59
C THR A 34 -14.19 7.72 14.63
N SER A 35 -14.49 7.10 13.49
CA SER A 35 -15.50 6.06 13.34
C SER A 35 -15.02 4.83 12.53
N GLY A 36 -13.79 4.84 12.01
CA GLY A 36 -13.22 3.67 11.35
C GLY A 36 -13.14 2.47 12.30
N PHE A 37 -13.46 1.29 11.82
CA PHE A 37 -13.54 0.08 12.63
C PHE A 37 -12.68 -1.07 12.07
N SER A 38 -12.39 -2.07 12.91
CA SER A 38 -11.61 -3.26 12.53
C SER A 38 -10.22 -2.96 11.96
N ASN A 39 -9.58 -1.88 12.44
CA ASN A 39 -8.23 -1.53 11.99
C ASN A 39 -7.16 -2.05 12.96
N VAL A 40 -6.04 -2.49 12.42
CA VAL A 40 -4.83 -2.87 13.16
C VAL A 40 -3.69 -1.94 12.76
N ALA A 41 -3.17 -1.17 13.71
CA ALA A 41 -2.04 -0.26 13.53
C ALA A 41 -0.95 -0.53 14.57
N VAL A 42 0.17 -1.07 14.13
CA VAL A 42 1.32 -1.39 15.01
C VAL A 42 2.56 -0.66 14.51
N GLY A 43 3.02 0.31 15.27
CA GLY A 43 4.19 1.13 14.94
C GLY A 43 3.95 2.62 15.18
N VAL A 44 5.04 3.38 15.26
CA VAL A 44 4.97 4.85 15.40
C VAL A 44 4.30 5.45 14.18
N CYS A 45 3.21 6.20 14.40
CA CYS A 45 2.40 6.86 13.37
C CYS A 45 1.80 5.90 12.31
N ALA A 46 1.60 4.62 12.60
CA ALA A 46 0.86 3.72 11.72
C ALA A 46 -0.61 4.17 11.65
N LEU A 47 -1.18 4.28 10.43
CA LEU A 47 -2.54 4.77 10.14
C LEU A 47 -2.89 6.09 10.86
N LEU A 48 -1.93 6.98 11.06
CA LEU A 48 -2.10 8.19 11.86
C LEU A 48 -3.32 9.02 11.43
N ASN A 49 -3.51 9.23 10.14
CA ASN A 49 -4.57 10.08 9.58
C ASN A 49 -5.88 9.34 9.27
N ASN A 50 -5.96 8.03 9.54
CA ASN A 50 -7.20 7.29 9.29
C ASN A 50 -8.35 7.93 10.06
N SER A 51 -9.40 8.32 9.37
CA SER A 51 -10.58 8.95 10.00
C SER A 51 -11.77 8.00 10.05
N THR A 52 -12.17 7.46 8.90
CA THR A 52 -13.33 6.58 8.74
C THR A 52 -12.99 5.27 8.02
N GLY A 53 -11.75 5.10 7.55
CA GLY A 53 -11.29 3.87 6.88
C GLY A 53 -11.42 2.65 7.79
N GLN A 54 -11.73 1.52 7.21
CA GLN A 54 -12.05 0.29 7.92
C GLN A 54 -11.28 -0.92 7.37
N GLU A 55 -11.13 -1.95 8.23
CA GLU A 55 -10.51 -3.22 7.84
C GLU A 55 -9.06 -3.08 7.33
N ASN A 56 -8.35 -2.09 7.86
CA ASN A 56 -6.97 -1.80 7.47
C ASN A 56 -5.98 -2.46 8.42
N THR A 57 -4.91 -3.01 7.86
CA THR A 57 -3.78 -3.54 8.64
C THR A 57 -2.51 -2.79 8.27
N ALA A 58 -1.92 -2.07 9.23
CA ALA A 58 -0.66 -1.35 9.04
C ALA A 58 0.35 -1.73 10.14
N VAL A 59 1.48 -2.29 9.75
CA VAL A 59 2.55 -2.71 10.65
C VAL A 59 3.87 -2.11 10.20
N GLY A 60 4.41 -1.18 10.98
CA GLY A 60 5.68 -0.51 10.69
C GLY A 60 5.65 0.99 10.95
N PHE A 61 6.83 1.61 11.00
CA PHE A 61 6.98 3.06 11.14
C PHE A 61 6.32 3.78 9.94
N LYS A 62 5.32 4.62 10.23
CA LYS A 62 4.55 5.38 9.24
C LYS A 62 3.89 4.52 8.13
N ALA A 63 3.59 3.25 8.40
CA ALA A 63 2.80 2.43 7.48
C ALA A 63 1.38 3.01 7.33
N GLY A 64 0.94 3.26 6.10
CA GLY A 64 -0.37 3.84 5.79
C GLY A 64 -0.63 5.21 6.42
N ILE A 65 0.40 6.00 6.74
CA ILE A 65 0.26 7.21 7.54
C ILE A 65 -0.75 8.22 6.99
N ALA A 66 -0.85 8.37 5.66
CA ALA A 66 -1.75 9.32 5.02
C ALA A 66 -3.14 8.75 4.72
N THR A 67 -3.40 7.46 4.97
CA THR A 67 -4.73 6.86 4.75
C THR A 67 -5.78 7.63 5.53
N THR A 68 -6.86 8.04 4.88
CA THR A 68 -7.97 8.78 5.49
C THR A 68 -9.26 7.97 5.50
N THR A 69 -9.72 7.55 4.32
CA THR A 69 -10.97 6.80 4.11
C THR A 69 -10.77 5.47 3.41
N GLY A 70 -9.53 5.15 3.00
CA GLY A 70 -9.19 3.88 2.36
C GLY A 70 -9.53 2.67 3.23
N CYS A 71 -10.03 1.60 2.61
CA CYS A 71 -10.49 0.40 3.28
C CYS A 71 -9.79 -0.86 2.74
N GLY A 72 -9.69 -1.91 3.57
CA GLY A 72 -9.16 -3.20 3.15
C GLY A 72 -7.68 -3.19 2.78
N ILE A 73 -6.89 -2.21 3.27
CA ILE A 73 -5.46 -2.17 2.94
C ILE A 73 -4.61 -3.03 3.87
N THR A 74 -3.53 -3.57 3.31
CA THR A 74 -2.45 -4.20 4.07
C THR A 74 -1.14 -3.45 3.81
N ALA A 75 -0.60 -2.75 4.80
CA ALA A 75 0.64 -2.00 4.73
C ALA A 75 1.65 -2.55 5.75
N VAL A 76 2.58 -3.39 5.32
CA VAL A 76 3.58 -4.01 6.21
C VAL A 76 4.99 -3.59 5.80
N GLY A 77 5.64 -2.84 6.64
CA GLY A 77 6.99 -2.31 6.41
C GLY A 77 7.08 -0.80 6.66
N MET A 78 8.30 -0.29 6.85
CA MET A 78 8.55 1.14 7.01
C MET A 78 8.05 1.90 5.78
N CYS A 79 7.15 2.87 5.98
CA CYS A 79 6.57 3.70 4.92
C CYS A 79 5.89 2.92 3.78
N ALA A 80 5.40 1.71 4.00
CA ALA A 80 4.50 1.03 3.06
C ALA A 80 3.19 1.83 2.95
N LEU A 81 2.67 2.06 1.73
CA LEU A 81 1.48 2.89 1.46
C LEU A 81 1.52 4.28 2.13
N HIS A 82 2.70 4.92 2.14
CA HIS A 82 2.91 6.16 2.89
C HIS A 82 1.97 7.30 2.50
N ASN A 83 1.76 7.55 1.20
CA ASN A 83 0.94 8.65 0.69
C ASN A 83 -0.49 8.24 0.33
N HIS A 84 -0.88 7.01 0.66
CA HIS A 84 -2.21 6.48 0.36
C HIS A 84 -3.30 7.26 1.09
N THR A 85 -4.37 7.63 0.39
CA THR A 85 -5.49 8.40 0.98
C THR A 85 -6.82 7.64 0.93
N GLU A 86 -7.27 7.18 -0.23
CA GLU A 86 -8.65 6.73 -0.45
C GLU A 86 -8.82 5.38 -1.14
N GLY A 87 -7.84 4.88 -1.88
CA GLY A 87 -7.95 3.61 -2.60
C GLY A 87 -8.20 2.41 -1.67
N GLY A 88 -8.97 1.43 -2.11
CA GLY A 88 -9.22 0.19 -1.36
C GLY A 88 -8.40 -0.99 -1.85
N ASP A 89 -8.39 -2.08 -1.04
CA ASP A 89 -7.85 -3.38 -1.41
C ASP A 89 -6.39 -3.42 -1.88
N ASN A 90 -5.57 -2.49 -1.39
CA ASN A 90 -4.14 -2.47 -1.69
C ASN A 90 -3.34 -3.30 -0.68
N ASN A 91 -2.48 -4.17 -1.18
CA ASN A 91 -1.54 -4.95 -0.37
C ASN A 91 -0.11 -4.52 -0.66
N ALA A 92 0.56 -3.94 0.32
CA ALA A 92 1.94 -3.47 0.24
C ALA A 92 2.80 -4.07 1.35
N VAL A 93 3.68 -4.98 0.99
CA VAL A 93 4.59 -5.65 1.92
C VAL A 93 6.04 -5.33 1.53
N GLY A 94 6.75 -4.61 2.38
CA GLY A 94 8.13 -4.20 2.15
C GLY A 94 8.36 -2.71 2.41
N MET A 95 9.61 -2.34 2.68
CA MET A 95 9.99 -0.94 2.89
C MET A 95 9.68 -0.11 1.65
N CYS A 96 8.93 0.98 1.80
CA CYS A 96 8.51 1.88 0.72
C CYS A 96 7.77 1.18 -0.44
N SER A 97 7.12 0.04 -0.20
CA SER A 97 6.22 -0.59 -1.17
C SER A 97 4.99 0.31 -1.38
N GLN A 98 4.62 0.61 -2.62
CA GLN A 98 3.54 1.53 -2.99
C GLN A 98 3.62 2.90 -2.30
N PHE A 99 4.82 3.42 -2.11
CA PHE A 99 5.05 4.64 -1.32
C PHE A 99 4.23 5.85 -1.80
N SER A 100 4.12 6.06 -3.11
CA SER A 100 3.46 7.22 -3.72
C SER A 100 1.99 6.98 -4.08
N THR A 101 1.45 5.77 -3.87
CA THR A 101 0.04 5.48 -4.18
C THR A 101 -0.86 6.41 -3.37
N THR A 102 -1.77 7.10 -4.05
CA THR A 102 -2.76 7.99 -3.43
C THR A 102 -4.17 7.40 -3.52
N THR A 103 -4.67 7.20 -4.73
CA THR A 103 -6.04 6.73 -5.02
C THR A 103 -6.08 5.39 -5.77
N GLY A 104 -4.93 4.83 -6.14
CA GLY A 104 -4.85 3.51 -6.76
C GLY A 104 -5.47 2.42 -5.89
N ALA A 105 -6.16 1.46 -6.49
CA ALA A 105 -6.89 0.40 -5.80
C ALA A 105 -6.57 -1.00 -6.35
N GLY A 106 -6.75 -2.04 -5.54
CA GLY A 106 -6.58 -3.42 -5.95
C GLY A 106 -5.14 -3.81 -6.32
N ASN A 107 -4.14 -3.06 -5.84
CA ASN A 107 -2.75 -3.35 -6.16
C ASN A 107 -2.12 -4.29 -5.14
N ASN A 108 -1.38 -5.28 -5.63
CA ASN A 108 -0.64 -6.24 -4.81
C ASN A 108 0.86 -6.06 -5.01
N SER A 109 1.59 -5.67 -3.97
CA SER A 109 3.04 -5.46 -4.06
C SER A 109 3.79 -6.10 -2.90
N MET A 110 4.88 -6.80 -3.23
CA MET A 110 5.74 -7.44 -2.25
C MET A 110 7.21 -7.22 -2.63
N GLY A 111 7.94 -6.49 -1.80
CA GLY A 111 9.37 -6.21 -2.00
C GLY A 111 9.72 -4.76 -1.71
N HIS A 112 11.01 -4.51 -1.44
CA HIS A 112 11.55 -3.17 -1.25
C HIS A 112 11.30 -2.31 -2.48
N LYS A 113 10.60 -1.18 -2.31
CA LYS A 113 10.27 -0.22 -3.37
C LYS A 113 9.48 -0.83 -4.55
N SER A 114 8.77 -1.92 -4.36
CA SER A 114 7.86 -2.39 -5.41
C SER A 114 6.73 -1.38 -5.58
N MET A 115 6.42 -1.00 -6.81
CA MET A 115 5.44 0.03 -7.17
C MET A 115 5.65 1.39 -6.44
N GLU A 116 6.91 1.74 -6.12
CA GLU A 116 7.24 2.94 -5.31
C GLU A 116 6.56 4.22 -5.82
N LEU A 117 6.49 4.41 -7.16
CA LEU A 117 5.99 5.64 -7.79
C LEU A 117 4.56 5.50 -8.34
N ASN A 118 3.84 4.42 -8.04
CA ASN A 118 2.43 4.32 -8.43
C ASN A 118 1.62 5.43 -7.76
N ILE A 119 0.79 6.13 -8.51
CA ILE A 119 -0.06 7.21 -8.00
C ILE A 119 -1.53 6.75 -7.98
N SER A 120 -2.07 6.45 -9.15
CA SER A 120 -3.47 6.06 -9.31
C SER A 120 -3.67 4.77 -10.12
N GLY A 121 -2.59 4.08 -10.51
CA GLY A 121 -2.68 2.79 -11.20
C GLY A 121 -3.41 1.74 -10.36
N THR A 122 -4.22 0.90 -10.99
CA THR A 122 -5.07 -0.11 -10.35
C THR A 122 -4.79 -1.52 -10.82
N SER A 123 -5.16 -2.52 -10.00
CA SER A 123 -5.11 -3.94 -10.38
C SER A 123 -3.73 -4.44 -10.84
N ASN A 124 -2.66 -3.85 -10.31
CA ASN A 124 -1.30 -4.28 -10.62
C ASN A 124 -0.76 -5.27 -9.60
N THR A 125 0.01 -6.24 -10.06
CA THR A 125 0.75 -7.19 -9.21
C THR A 125 2.25 -7.00 -9.41
N ALA A 126 2.97 -6.69 -8.33
CA ALA A 126 4.41 -6.43 -8.34
C ALA A 126 5.13 -7.21 -7.23
N ILE A 127 5.77 -8.32 -7.56
CA ILE A 127 6.49 -9.16 -6.59
C ILE A 127 7.98 -9.14 -6.91
N GLY A 128 8.77 -8.58 -6.01
CA GLY A 128 10.21 -8.44 -6.14
C GLY A 128 10.69 -7.02 -5.86
N GLU A 129 11.96 -6.88 -5.49
CA GLU A 129 12.59 -5.59 -5.29
C GLU A 129 12.48 -4.73 -6.55
N GLN A 130 11.90 -3.53 -6.42
CA GLN A 130 11.69 -2.57 -7.50
C GLN A 130 10.83 -3.08 -8.70
N ALA A 131 10.06 -4.14 -8.54
CA ALA A 131 9.09 -4.55 -9.55
C ALA A 131 8.05 -3.44 -9.77
N LEU A 132 7.72 -3.10 -11.03
CA LEU A 132 6.83 -1.99 -11.42
C LEU A 132 7.15 -0.65 -10.74
N ARG A 133 8.41 -0.42 -10.39
CA ARG A 133 8.79 0.73 -9.55
C ARG A 133 8.31 2.08 -10.10
N ARG A 134 8.38 2.30 -11.42
CA ARG A 134 8.04 3.57 -12.07
C ARG A 134 6.60 3.64 -12.59
N ASN A 135 5.79 2.62 -12.34
CA ASN A 135 4.37 2.68 -12.68
C ASN A 135 3.75 3.94 -12.04
N THR A 136 3.04 4.75 -12.80
CA THR A 136 2.38 5.94 -12.26
C THR A 136 0.86 5.81 -12.28
N THR A 137 0.29 5.53 -13.45
CA THR A 137 -1.16 5.48 -13.68
C THR A 137 -1.62 4.22 -14.41
N ALA A 138 -0.68 3.34 -14.78
CA ALA A 138 -0.99 2.15 -15.56
C ALA A 138 -1.66 1.06 -14.74
N ASN A 139 -2.53 0.30 -15.39
CA ASN A 139 -3.36 -0.73 -14.79
C ASN A 139 -3.04 -2.12 -15.33
N ASP A 140 -3.51 -3.15 -14.61
CA ASP A 140 -3.56 -4.53 -15.07
C ASP A 140 -2.20 -5.12 -15.47
N ASN A 141 -1.11 -4.68 -14.82
CA ASN A 141 0.22 -5.23 -15.06
C ASN A 141 0.60 -6.28 -14.01
N THR A 142 1.27 -7.34 -14.45
CA THR A 142 1.84 -8.37 -13.57
C THR A 142 3.35 -8.42 -13.76
N ALA A 143 4.11 -8.12 -12.71
CA ALA A 143 5.56 -8.14 -12.68
C ALA A 143 6.07 -9.00 -11.52
N VAL A 144 6.69 -10.11 -11.83
CA VAL A 144 7.28 -11.03 -10.84
C VAL A 144 8.77 -11.19 -11.09
N GLY A 145 9.57 -10.73 -10.16
CA GLY A 145 11.03 -10.73 -10.24
C GLY A 145 11.63 -9.37 -9.89
N LYS A 146 12.88 -9.37 -9.42
CA LYS A 146 13.61 -8.12 -9.15
C LYS A 146 13.67 -7.26 -10.41
N GLU A 147 13.28 -5.98 -10.30
CA GLU A 147 13.23 -5.00 -11.39
C GLU A 147 12.38 -5.40 -12.61
N ALA A 148 11.48 -6.39 -12.49
CA ALA A 148 10.53 -6.70 -13.57
C ALA A 148 9.64 -5.50 -13.85
N LEU A 149 9.46 -5.11 -15.12
CA LEU A 149 8.74 -3.91 -15.59
C LEU A 149 9.12 -2.62 -14.86
N CYS A 150 10.34 -2.54 -14.32
CA CYS A 150 10.77 -1.39 -13.50
C CYS A 150 10.66 -0.04 -14.23
N GLY A 151 10.79 -0.02 -15.57
CA GLY A 151 10.69 1.18 -16.40
C GLY A 151 9.27 1.55 -16.82
N ASN A 152 8.28 0.66 -16.62
CA ASN A 152 6.90 0.91 -17.06
C ASN A 152 6.32 2.14 -16.34
N THR A 153 5.75 3.06 -17.08
CA THR A 153 5.10 4.25 -16.53
C THR A 153 3.58 4.24 -16.77
N THR A 154 3.17 4.04 -18.03
CA THR A 154 1.77 4.11 -18.47
C THR A 154 1.30 2.90 -19.28
N GLY A 155 2.17 1.92 -19.56
CA GLY A 155 1.80 0.70 -20.27
C GLY A 155 0.90 -0.21 -19.44
N THR A 156 -0.18 -0.71 -20.02
CA THR A 156 -1.19 -1.55 -19.36
C THR A 156 -1.18 -2.98 -19.88
N ASN A 157 -1.77 -3.92 -19.11
CA ASN A 157 -1.96 -5.31 -19.52
C ASN A 157 -0.66 -6.06 -19.86
N ASN A 158 0.46 -5.72 -19.21
CA ASN A 158 1.73 -6.39 -19.44
C ASN A 158 1.97 -7.47 -18.37
N VAL A 159 2.54 -8.59 -18.80
CA VAL A 159 2.99 -9.67 -17.90
C VAL A 159 4.49 -9.87 -18.08
N ALA A 160 5.25 -9.79 -16.99
CA ALA A 160 6.69 -10.01 -16.99
C ALA A 160 7.10 -10.93 -15.83
N LEU A 161 7.83 -11.99 -16.15
CA LEU A 161 8.32 -12.97 -15.18
C LEU A 161 9.83 -13.15 -15.32
N GLY A 162 10.54 -12.92 -14.24
CA GLY A 162 11.99 -13.07 -14.15
C GLY A 162 12.74 -11.78 -13.82
N HIS A 163 14.03 -11.92 -13.44
CA HIS A 163 14.90 -10.79 -13.12
C HIS A 163 15.02 -9.82 -14.31
N LYS A 164 14.67 -8.55 -14.09
CA LYS A 164 14.68 -7.50 -15.13
C LYS A 164 13.80 -7.76 -16.37
N ALA A 165 12.88 -8.73 -16.31
CA ALA A 165 11.97 -8.98 -17.42
C ALA A 165 11.22 -7.69 -17.79
N GLY A 166 11.26 -7.28 -19.03
CA GLY A 166 10.62 -6.07 -19.53
C GLY A 166 11.11 -4.75 -18.91
N LYS A 167 12.29 -4.70 -18.28
CA LYS A 167 12.78 -3.53 -17.54
C LYS A 167 12.79 -2.23 -18.36
N ALA A 168 13.06 -2.29 -19.66
CA ALA A 168 13.11 -1.14 -20.57
C ALA A 168 11.76 -0.75 -21.17
N ILE A 169 10.67 -1.46 -20.87
CA ILE A 169 9.33 -1.13 -21.35
C ILE A 169 8.84 0.08 -20.54
N THR A 170 8.37 1.10 -21.24
CA THR A 170 7.86 2.34 -20.61
C THR A 170 6.36 2.56 -20.83
N THR A 171 5.89 2.34 -22.07
CA THR A 171 4.52 2.73 -22.48
C THR A 171 3.77 1.65 -23.26
N LYS A 172 4.29 0.43 -23.39
CA LYS A 172 3.59 -0.61 -24.14
C LYS A 172 2.27 -1.00 -23.49
N THR A 173 1.26 -1.10 -24.31
CA THR A 173 -0.10 -1.50 -23.93
C THR A 173 -0.46 -2.73 -24.78
N TYR A 174 -0.10 -3.94 -24.34
CA TYR A 174 -0.59 -5.21 -24.91
C TYR A 174 -0.22 -6.37 -23.99
N CYS A 175 -0.99 -7.45 -24.07
CA CYS A 175 -0.69 -8.74 -23.43
C CYS A 175 0.67 -9.29 -23.92
N CYS A 176 1.75 -8.86 -23.32
CA CYS A 176 3.10 -9.30 -23.67
C CYS A 176 3.65 -10.13 -22.51
N ILE A 177 3.78 -11.44 -22.70
CA ILE A 177 4.47 -12.31 -21.74
C ILE A 177 5.97 -12.16 -22.00
N ILE A 178 6.69 -11.58 -21.06
CA ILE A 178 8.14 -11.42 -21.14
C ILE A 178 8.75 -12.30 -20.06
N ILE A 179 9.45 -13.31 -20.47
CA ILE A 179 10.21 -14.20 -19.58
C ILE A 179 11.68 -13.86 -19.80
N SER A 180 12.39 -13.52 -18.73
CA SER A 180 13.84 -13.35 -18.71
C SER A 180 14.46 -14.63 -18.13
N THR A 181 15.43 -15.16 -18.83
CA THR A 181 16.30 -16.26 -18.35
C THR A 181 17.45 -15.71 -17.52
#